data_133cfcace8f3e68df660a3d40875df49
#
_entry.id   133cfcace8f3e68df660a3d40875df49
#
_cell.length_a   1.000
_cell.length_b   1.000
_cell.length_c   1.000
_cell.angle_alpha   90.00
_cell.angle_beta   90.00
_cell.angle_gamma   90.00
#
_symmetry.space_group_name_H-M   'P 1'
#
loop_
_entity.id
_entity.type
_entity.pdbx_description
1 polymer ?
#
loop_
_entity_poly.entity_id
_entity_poly.type
_entity_poly.pdbx_seq_one_letter_code
_entity_poly.pdbx_strand_id
1 'polypeptide(L)'
;MNNDPFKEYIKESEPNKRVKGYAWHTAIGLQAVDGLETSEYLAHTAARNIEGEISFDEVSALLQAYYKENPARDAGDRTEEADKVSARIAALLSERAFSFTPNEYLSIHRSLFAGIFSHAGCIRGYNITKKEWVLNGATVLYGSATELQATLN
;
A
#
# COMPACT_ATOMS: atom_id res chain seq x y z
N MET A 1 -17.05 -6.89 12.58
CA MET A 1 -16.26 -8.04 12.09
C MET A 1 -15.72 -7.67 10.72
N ASN A 2 -14.44 -7.45 10.64
CA ASN A 2 -13.79 -7.16 9.35
C ASN A 2 -13.78 -8.48 8.56
N ASN A 3 -14.73 -8.63 7.65
CA ASN A 3 -14.78 -9.81 6.78
C ASN A 3 -13.79 -9.59 5.64
N ASP A 4 -12.52 -9.92 5.90
CA ASP A 4 -11.47 -9.87 4.91
C ASP A 4 -11.75 -10.90 3.82
N PRO A 5 -12.11 -10.48 2.58
CA PRO A 5 -12.51 -11.38 1.52
C PRO A 5 -11.37 -12.27 1.01
N PHE A 6 -10.12 -11.97 1.38
CA PHE A 6 -8.94 -12.70 0.90
C PHE A 6 -8.50 -13.84 1.80
N LYS A 7 -9.10 -13.99 3.00
CA LYS A 7 -8.76 -15.09 3.94
C LYS A 7 -8.95 -16.47 3.35
N GLU A 8 -9.93 -16.64 2.49
CA GLU A 8 -10.19 -17.94 1.86
C GLU A 8 -9.08 -18.30 0.87
N TYR A 9 -8.53 -17.32 0.15
CA TYR A 9 -7.42 -17.56 -0.79
C TYR A 9 -6.11 -17.98 -0.10
N ILE A 10 -5.89 -17.56 1.15
CA ILE A 10 -4.70 -17.97 1.91
C ILE A 10 -4.71 -19.48 2.19
N LYS A 11 -5.88 -20.09 2.22
CA LYS A 11 -6.07 -21.53 2.43
C LYS A 11 -6.02 -22.35 1.15
N GLU A 12 -5.98 -21.68 -0.02
CA GLU A 12 -5.95 -22.35 -1.32
C GLU A 12 -4.71 -23.25 -1.48
N SER A 13 -4.91 -24.37 -2.13
CA SER A 13 -3.85 -25.33 -2.41
C SER A 13 -2.93 -24.87 -3.57
N GLU A 14 -3.43 -24.00 -4.45
CA GLU A 14 -2.68 -23.48 -5.57
C GLU A 14 -1.68 -22.40 -5.11
N PRO A 15 -0.35 -22.62 -5.30
CA PRO A 15 0.67 -21.71 -4.77
C PRO A 15 0.53 -20.25 -5.24
N ASN A 16 0.15 -20.05 -6.50
CA ASN A 16 0.02 -18.69 -7.06
C ASN A 16 -1.16 -17.93 -6.46
N LYS A 17 -2.32 -18.57 -6.28
CA LYS A 17 -3.49 -17.96 -5.64
C LYS A 17 -3.21 -17.64 -4.18
N ARG A 18 -2.56 -18.57 -3.47
CA ARG A 18 -2.18 -18.36 -2.07
C ARG A 18 -1.22 -17.19 -1.89
N VAL A 19 -0.19 -17.08 -2.73
CA VAL A 19 0.78 -15.98 -2.68
C VAL A 19 0.11 -14.65 -2.94
N LYS A 20 -0.70 -14.54 -3.99
CA LYS A 20 -1.45 -13.32 -4.29
C LYS A 20 -2.49 -13.00 -3.22
N GLY A 21 -3.22 -14.00 -2.72
CA GLY A 21 -4.20 -13.83 -1.63
C GLY A 21 -3.54 -13.26 -0.38
N TYR A 22 -2.38 -13.79 0.01
CA TYR A 22 -1.60 -13.27 1.12
C TYR A 22 -1.09 -11.84 0.87
N ALA A 23 -0.61 -11.56 -0.34
CA ALA A 23 -0.14 -10.22 -0.72
C ALA A 23 -1.26 -9.17 -0.61
N TRP A 24 -2.44 -9.46 -1.14
CA TRP A 24 -3.60 -8.58 -1.05
C TRP A 24 -4.11 -8.41 0.38
N HIS A 25 -4.21 -9.51 1.15
CA HIS A 25 -4.57 -9.45 2.56
C HIS A 25 -3.63 -8.52 3.34
N THR A 26 -2.32 -8.68 3.15
CA THR A 26 -1.32 -7.85 3.82
C THR A 26 -1.42 -6.39 3.38
N ALA A 27 -1.57 -6.13 2.08
CA ALA A 27 -1.65 -4.78 1.54
C ALA A 27 -2.84 -3.99 2.14
N ILE A 28 -4.01 -4.60 2.17
CA ILE A 28 -5.22 -3.99 2.73
C ILE A 28 -5.12 -3.84 4.25
N GLY A 29 -4.54 -4.82 4.92
CA GLY A 29 -4.29 -4.73 6.36
C GLY A 29 -3.38 -3.57 6.74
N LEU A 30 -2.36 -3.28 5.93
CA LEU A 30 -1.47 -2.12 6.14
C LEU A 30 -2.22 -0.78 5.99
N GLN A 31 -3.15 -0.65 5.05
CA GLN A 31 -3.98 0.56 4.93
C GLN A 31 -4.88 0.74 6.17
N ALA A 32 -5.46 -0.35 6.66
CA ALA A 32 -6.31 -0.31 7.85
C ALA A 32 -5.55 0.14 9.12
N VAL A 33 -4.25 -0.18 9.24
CA VAL A 33 -3.40 0.32 10.34
C VAL A 33 -3.31 1.84 10.32
N ASP A 34 -3.28 2.45 9.14
CA ASP A 34 -3.27 3.91 8.97
C ASP A 34 -4.67 4.54 8.99
N GLY A 35 -5.70 3.75 9.29
CA GLY A 35 -7.09 4.20 9.36
C GLY A 35 -7.70 4.46 7.98
N LEU A 36 -7.13 3.89 6.93
CA LEU A 36 -7.66 3.98 5.57
C LEU A 36 -8.52 2.77 5.23
N GLU A 37 -9.58 3.02 4.48
CA GLU A 37 -10.48 1.99 3.98
C GLU A 37 -10.37 1.87 2.46
N THR A 38 -10.34 0.64 1.99
CA THR A 38 -10.34 0.33 0.55
C THR A 38 -11.76 0.17 0.03
N SER A 39 -11.95 0.40 -1.27
CA SER A 39 -13.26 0.30 -1.91
C SER A 39 -13.67 -1.17 -2.18
N GLU A 40 -14.97 -1.39 -2.34
CA GLU A 40 -15.49 -2.67 -2.88
C GLU A 40 -15.00 -2.94 -4.30
N TYR A 41 -14.79 -1.89 -5.10
CA TYR A 41 -14.24 -2.01 -6.44
C TYR A 41 -12.83 -2.64 -6.42
N LEU A 42 -11.98 -2.22 -5.48
CA LEU A 42 -10.67 -2.86 -5.28
C LEU A 42 -10.83 -4.33 -4.91
N ALA A 43 -11.73 -4.67 -4.00
CA ALA A 43 -11.94 -6.05 -3.57
C ALA A 43 -12.29 -6.96 -4.74
N HIS A 44 -13.21 -6.54 -5.62
CA HIS A 44 -13.57 -7.26 -6.84
C HIS A 44 -12.39 -7.38 -7.82
N THR A 45 -11.66 -6.29 -8.02
CA THR A 45 -10.50 -6.27 -8.92
C THR A 45 -9.37 -7.16 -8.40
N ALA A 46 -9.12 -7.15 -7.10
CA ALA A 46 -8.14 -8.02 -6.45
C ALA A 46 -8.50 -9.50 -6.59
N ALA A 47 -9.78 -9.87 -6.41
CA ALA A 47 -10.24 -11.24 -6.59
C ALA A 47 -9.95 -11.73 -8.02
N ARG A 48 -10.23 -10.94 -9.04
CA ARG A 48 -9.91 -11.26 -10.45
C ARG A 48 -8.41 -11.44 -10.69
N ASN A 49 -7.58 -10.62 -10.04
CA ASN A 49 -6.13 -10.77 -10.10
C ASN A 49 -5.65 -12.06 -9.42
N ILE A 50 -6.21 -12.42 -8.27
CA ILE A 50 -5.87 -13.66 -7.58
C ILE A 50 -6.26 -14.87 -8.43
N GLU A 51 -7.44 -14.85 -9.05
CA GLU A 51 -7.92 -15.90 -9.96
C GLU A 51 -7.12 -15.99 -11.27
N GLY A 52 -6.25 -15.00 -11.55
CA GLY A 52 -5.41 -14.99 -12.75
C GLY A 52 -6.11 -14.45 -14.00
N GLU A 53 -7.28 -13.85 -13.84
CA GLU A 53 -8.03 -13.25 -14.96
C GLU A 53 -7.36 -11.96 -15.46
N ILE A 54 -6.74 -11.22 -14.55
CA ILE A 54 -6.05 -9.95 -14.86
C ILE A 54 -4.69 -9.87 -14.18
N SER A 55 -3.75 -9.21 -14.82
CA SER A 55 -2.43 -8.90 -14.30
C SER A 55 -2.45 -7.70 -13.34
N PHE A 56 -1.35 -7.45 -12.61
CA PHE A 56 -1.21 -6.24 -11.79
C PHE A 56 -1.19 -4.95 -12.60
N ASP A 57 -0.69 -4.98 -13.84
CA ASP A 57 -0.74 -3.83 -14.75
C ASP A 57 -2.17 -3.51 -15.14
N GLU A 58 -2.98 -4.53 -15.41
CA GLU A 58 -4.41 -4.37 -15.68
C GLU A 58 -5.18 -3.88 -14.45
N VAL A 59 -4.84 -4.35 -13.24
CA VAL A 59 -5.38 -3.80 -11.99
C VAL A 59 -5.11 -2.30 -11.90
N SER A 60 -3.87 -1.88 -12.14
CA SER A 60 -3.48 -0.47 -12.09
C SER A 60 -4.25 0.38 -13.11
N ALA A 61 -4.41 -0.11 -14.32
CA ALA A 61 -5.16 0.56 -15.37
C ALA A 61 -6.66 0.69 -15.02
N LEU A 62 -7.26 -0.36 -14.47
CA LEU A 62 -8.65 -0.37 -14.03
C LEU A 62 -8.90 0.62 -12.88
N LEU A 63 -8.01 0.67 -11.88
CA LEU A 63 -8.11 1.64 -10.79
C LEU A 63 -7.96 3.08 -11.30
N GLN A 64 -7.04 3.32 -12.23
CA GLN A 64 -6.87 4.64 -12.81
C GLN A 64 -8.12 5.10 -13.58
N ALA A 65 -8.73 4.21 -14.36
CA ALA A 65 -9.97 4.49 -15.09
C ALA A 65 -11.13 4.75 -14.12
N TYR A 66 -11.26 3.90 -13.09
CA TYR A 66 -12.32 4.02 -12.09
C TYR A 66 -12.28 5.38 -11.36
N TYR A 67 -11.12 5.81 -10.88
CA TYR A 67 -11.00 7.08 -10.15
C TYR A 67 -11.03 8.32 -11.05
N LYS A 68 -10.79 8.18 -12.34
CA LYS A 68 -11.05 9.24 -13.31
C LYS A 68 -12.55 9.55 -13.43
N GLU A 69 -13.38 8.50 -13.34
CA GLU A 69 -14.83 8.62 -13.39
C GLU A 69 -15.49 8.88 -12.03
N ASN A 70 -14.82 8.46 -10.96
CA ASN A 70 -15.29 8.56 -9.57
C ASN A 70 -14.26 9.33 -8.70
N PRO A 71 -14.08 10.64 -8.93
CA PRO A 71 -13.11 11.42 -8.15
C PRO A 71 -13.50 11.49 -6.67
N ALA A 72 -12.51 11.75 -5.82
CA ALA A 72 -12.71 11.92 -4.38
C ALA A 72 -13.82 12.96 -4.09
N ARG A 73 -14.66 12.65 -3.12
CA ARG A 73 -15.82 13.49 -2.76
C ARG A 73 -15.41 14.77 -2.03
N ASP A 74 -14.36 14.68 -1.24
CA ASP A 74 -13.78 15.78 -0.47
C ASP A 74 -12.30 15.50 -0.14
N ALA A 75 -11.63 16.46 0.49
CA ALA A 75 -10.20 16.36 0.83
C ALA A 75 -9.89 15.28 1.89
N GLY A 76 -10.89 14.77 2.61
CA GLY A 76 -10.76 13.70 3.60
C GLY A 76 -10.95 12.30 2.99
N ASP A 77 -11.49 12.22 1.78
CA ASP A 77 -11.68 10.94 1.09
C ASP A 77 -10.34 10.44 0.52
N ARG A 78 -9.73 9.51 1.22
CA ARG A 78 -8.46 8.88 0.85
C ARG A 78 -8.62 7.47 0.28
N THR A 79 -9.81 7.12 -0.19
CA THR A 79 -10.09 5.77 -0.72
C THR A 79 -9.27 5.48 -1.99
N GLU A 80 -9.12 6.47 -2.88
CA GLU A 80 -8.26 6.34 -4.07
C GLU A 80 -6.81 6.03 -3.70
N GLU A 81 -6.26 6.72 -2.70
CA GLU A 81 -4.93 6.45 -2.17
C GLU A 81 -4.83 5.03 -1.63
N ALA A 82 -5.77 4.63 -0.78
CA ALA A 82 -5.79 3.30 -0.18
C ALA A 82 -5.83 2.20 -1.25
N ASP A 83 -6.64 2.34 -2.28
CA ASP A 83 -6.77 1.38 -3.35
C ASP A 83 -5.50 1.27 -4.21
N LYS A 84 -4.98 2.41 -4.65
CA LYS A 84 -3.76 2.44 -5.49
C LYS A 84 -2.53 1.92 -4.76
N VAL A 85 -2.37 2.31 -3.51
CA VAL A 85 -1.24 1.86 -2.68
C VAL A 85 -1.36 0.37 -2.36
N SER A 86 -2.56 -0.13 -2.04
CA SER A 86 -2.80 -1.56 -1.82
C SER A 86 -2.42 -2.40 -3.05
N ALA A 87 -2.82 -1.98 -4.24
CA ALA A 87 -2.49 -2.69 -5.48
C ALA A 87 -0.96 -2.75 -5.71
N ARG A 88 -0.25 -1.66 -5.44
CA ARG A 88 1.21 -1.58 -5.57
C ARG A 88 1.94 -2.42 -4.53
N ILE A 89 1.46 -2.44 -3.29
CA ILE A 89 1.99 -3.31 -2.23
C ILE A 89 1.79 -4.78 -2.62
N ALA A 90 0.58 -5.15 -3.07
CA ALA A 90 0.29 -6.53 -3.47
C ALA A 90 1.18 -6.98 -4.64
N ALA A 91 1.44 -6.11 -5.62
CA ALA A 91 2.36 -6.37 -6.71
C ALA A 91 3.78 -6.62 -6.21
N LEU A 92 4.32 -5.72 -5.37
CA LEU A 92 5.67 -5.86 -4.79
C LEU A 92 5.81 -7.13 -3.96
N LEU A 93 4.85 -7.46 -3.11
CA LEU A 93 4.87 -8.68 -2.30
C LEU A 93 4.75 -9.96 -3.13
N SER A 94 4.22 -9.86 -4.35
CA SER A 94 4.14 -10.99 -5.29
C SER A 94 5.42 -11.19 -6.08
N GLU A 95 6.35 -10.23 -6.07
CA GLU A 95 7.68 -10.36 -6.65
C GLU A 95 8.57 -11.20 -5.73
N ARG A 96 9.43 -12.03 -6.34
CA ARG A 96 10.29 -12.97 -5.59
C ARG A 96 11.69 -12.41 -5.27
N ALA A 97 12.06 -11.29 -5.86
CA ALA A 97 13.37 -10.66 -5.67
C ALA A 97 13.24 -9.41 -4.79
N PHE A 98 13.89 -9.44 -3.64
CA PHE A 98 13.90 -8.34 -2.69
C PHE A 98 15.31 -8.13 -2.13
N SER A 99 15.79 -6.89 -2.07
CA SER A 99 17.06 -6.53 -1.45
C SER A 99 16.88 -5.44 -0.40
N PHE A 100 17.70 -5.49 0.66
CA PHE A 100 17.67 -4.49 1.73
C PHE A 100 18.81 -3.49 1.54
N THR A 101 18.63 -2.53 0.63
CA THR A 101 19.57 -1.41 0.43
C THR A 101 18.86 -0.07 0.59
N PRO A 102 19.57 1.02 0.93
CA PRO A 102 18.98 2.37 0.98
C PRO A 102 18.30 2.76 -0.34
N ASN A 103 18.92 2.42 -1.46
CA ASN A 103 18.36 2.68 -2.79
C ASN A 103 17.06 1.90 -3.04
N GLU A 104 17.02 0.64 -2.63
CA GLU A 104 15.81 -0.19 -2.73
C GLU A 104 14.70 0.37 -1.86
N TYR A 105 15.00 0.79 -0.63
CA TYR A 105 14.03 1.43 0.25
C TYR A 105 13.38 2.67 -0.39
N LEU A 106 14.20 3.56 -0.97
CA LEU A 106 13.70 4.76 -1.66
C LEU A 106 12.94 4.41 -2.95
N SER A 107 13.37 3.37 -3.66
CA SER A 107 12.69 2.87 -4.86
C SER A 107 11.32 2.31 -4.54
N ILE A 108 11.18 1.51 -3.48
CA ILE A 108 9.90 1.00 -2.99
C ILE A 108 8.98 2.17 -2.60
N HIS A 109 9.46 3.12 -1.81
CA HIS A 109 8.67 4.30 -1.43
C HIS A 109 8.18 5.07 -2.67
N ARG A 110 9.05 5.25 -3.67
CA ARG A 110 8.67 5.88 -4.94
C ARG A 110 7.60 5.07 -5.66
N SER A 111 7.77 3.77 -5.78
CA SER A 111 6.83 2.88 -6.48
C SER A 111 5.45 2.88 -5.83
N LEU A 112 5.39 2.92 -4.50
CA LEU A 112 4.12 2.95 -3.77
C LEU A 112 3.38 4.27 -3.94
N PHE A 113 4.07 5.40 -3.91
CA PHE A 113 3.47 6.73 -3.75
C PHE A 113 3.60 7.64 -4.98
N ALA A 114 4.20 7.19 -6.09
CA ALA A 114 4.29 7.98 -7.31
C ALA A 114 2.90 8.39 -7.83
N GLY A 115 2.74 9.69 -8.10
CA GLY A 115 1.47 10.27 -8.52
C GLY A 115 0.43 10.45 -7.39
N ILE A 116 0.76 10.03 -6.16
CA ILE A 116 -0.05 10.26 -4.96
C ILE A 116 0.57 11.40 -4.14
N PHE A 117 1.86 11.29 -3.84
CA PHE A 117 2.60 12.32 -3.10
C PHE A 117 3.76 12.89 -3.92
N SER A 118 3.95 14.20 -3.87
CA SER A 118 5.05 14.88 -4.56
C SER A 118 6.44 14.50 -4.04
N HIS A 119 6.53 13.99 -2.80
CA HIS A 119 7.77 13.57 -2.16
C HIS A 119 8.05 12.05 -2.31
N ALA A 120 7.34 11.35 -3.19
CA ALA A 120 7.53 9.91 -3.40
C ALA A 120 8.98 9.57 -3.75
N GLY A 121 9.60 8.67 -2.97
CA GLY A 121 11.01 8.27 -3.12
C GLY A 121 12.02 9.31 -2.64
N CYS A 122 11.59 10.32 -1.90
CA CYS A 122 12.47 11.33 -1.33
C CYS A 122 12.57 11.19 0.18
N ILE A 123 13.76 11.43 0.73
CA ILE A 123 13.96 11.60 2.17
C ILE A 123 13.36 12.96 2.55
N ARG A 124 12.60 13.02 3.64
CA ARG A 124 12.04 14.28 4.12
C ARG A 124 13.11 15.28 4.52
N GLY A 125 12.87 16.54 4.20
CA GLY A 125 13.73 17.66 4.57
C GLY A 125 13.31 18.41 5.84
N TYR A 126 12.38 17.87 6.63
CA TYR A 126 11.84 18.50 7.85
C TYR A 126 11.65 17.48 8.95
N ASN A 127 11.66 17.93 10.21
CA ASN A 127 11.41 17.09 11.36
C ASN A 127 9.91 16.82 11.52
N ILE A 128 9.59 15.61 11.95
CA ILE A 128 8.20 15.19 12.21
C ILE A 128 8.06 14.66 13.63
N THR A 129 6.86 14.82 14.16
CA THR A 129 6.39 14.17 15.38
C THR A 129 5.03 13.57 15.09
N LYS A 130 4.67 12.50 15.79
CA LYS A 130 3.36 11.88 15.66
C LYS A 130 2.86 11.48 17.05
N LYS A 131 1.59 11.73 17.32
CA LYS A 131 0.92 11.17 18.51
C LYS A 131 0.44 9.77 18.16
N GLU A 132 0.87 8.78 18.91
CA GLU A 132 0.51 7.39 18.69
C GLU A 132 -0.57 6.96 19.69
N TRP A 133 -1.68 6.44 19.15
CA TRP A 133 -2.79 5.96 19.99
C TRP A 133 -2.37 4.77 20.87
N VAL A 134 -1.49 3.89 20.36
CA VAL A 134 -0.93 2.75 21.11
C VAL A 134 -0.09 3.16 22.33
N LEU A 135 0.37 4.42 22.35
CA LEU A 135 1.12 5.02 23.45
C LEU A 135 0.25 5.98 24.29
N ASN A 136 -1.07 5.78 24.32
CA ASN A 136 -2.02 6.66 25.00
C ASN A 136 -1.91 8.14 24.60
N GLY A 137 -1.59 8.39 23.34
CA GLY A 137 -1.44 9.74 22.79
C GLY A 137 -0.11 10.42 23.09
N ALA A 138 0.89 9.71 23.62
CA ALA A 138 2.24 10.24 23.78
C ALA A 138 2.86 10.56 22.41
N THR A 139 3.64 11.63 22.36
CA THR A 139 4.33 12.07 21.15
C THR A 139 5.59 11.25 20.91
N VAL A 140 5.74 10.71 19.71
CA VAL A 140 6.98 10.08 19.23
C VAL A 140 7.84 11.09 18.52
N LEU A 141 9.10 11.18 18.90
CA LEU A 141 10.12 11.95 18.18
C LEU A 141 10.82 11.03 17.20
N TYR A 142 10.74 11.38 15.94
CA TYR A 142 11.45 10.68 14.88
C TYR A 142 12.87 11.25 14.72
N GLY A 143 13.78 10.48 14.11
CA GLY A 143 15.12 10.95 13.79
C GLY A 143 15.11 12.29 13.03
N SER A 144 16.11 13.13 13.29
CA SER A 144 16.17 14.46 12.64
C SER A 144 16.31 14.35 11.12
N ALA A 145 15.71 15.28 10.39
CA ALA A 145 15.78 15.30 8.93
C ALA A 145 17.23 15.41 8.41
N THR A 146 18.09 16.11 9.13
CA THR A 146 19.51 16.31 8.77
C THR A 146 20.35 15.04 8.91
N GLU A 147 19.94 14.09 9.75
CA GLU A 147 20.68 12.85 10.01
C GLU A 147 20.15 11.65 9.22
N LEU A 148 18.97 11.76 8.61
CA LEU A 148 18.32 10.62 7.94
C LEU A 148 19.18 10.05 6.81
N GLN A 149 19.83 10.88 6.02
CA GLN A 149 20.68 10.43 4.92
C GLN A 149 21.87 9.62 5.43
N ALA A 150 22.50 10.06 6.51
CA ALA A 150 23.60 9.35 7.15
C ALA A 150 23.15 8.03 7.81
N THR A 151 21.93 8.00 8.35
CA THR A 151 21.35 6.81 8.99
C THR A 151 21.03 5.71 7.98
N LEU A 152 20.71 6.07 6.73
CA LEU A 152 20.40 5.11 5.67
C LEU A 152 21.66 4.49 5.02
N ASN A 153 22.82 5.13 5.11
CA ASN A 153 24.08 4.65 4.56
C ASN A 153 24.81 3.74 5.55
#